data_517f7cbf6642d83120edaaaf5dde9351
#
_entry.id   517f7cbf6642d83120edaaaf5dde9351
#
_cell.length_a   1.000
_cell.length_b   1.000
_cell.length_c   1.000
_cell.angle_alpha   90.00
_cell.angle_beta   90.00
_cell.angle_gamma   90.00
#
_symmetry.space_group_name_H-M   'P 1'
#
loop_
_entity.id
_entity.type
_entity.pdbx_description
1 polymer ?
#
loop_
_entity_poly.entity_id
_entity_poly.type
_entity_poly.pdbx_seq_one_letter_code
_entity_poly.pdbx_strand_id
1 'polypeptide(L)'
;MKRTMATGAAALATVAFAAGCSNSSGTPASSPTDQPTTSTSTAAPASNQPHNDADVMFAQHMIPHHQQAVEMSDMLLAKQSIDKRVTDLATQVKAAQAPEIRQMQGWLTSWGNPPMPAMGHMQGMMSDADMDVLRDAQGVEAAKLYLTQMIAHHEGAITMAQTEISDGQYPDAVKMAHSIVTTQQQEIDTMRAILGTL
;
A
#
# COMPACT_ATOMS: atom_id res chain seq x y z
N MET A 1 23.53 -20.79 42.02
CA MET A 1 23.19 -22.22 41.92
C MET A 1 22.65 -22.58 40.55
N LYS A 2 23.38 -23.51 39.91
CA LYS A 2 23.02 -24.39 38.79
C LYS A 2 22.32 -23.86 37.53
N ARG A 3 23.14 -23.87 36.46
CA ARG A 3 22.82 -23.88 35.01
C ARG A 3 21.98 -25.12 34.66
N THR A 4 21.13 -24.99 33.66
CA THR A 4 20.86 -26.08 32.73
C THR A 4 20.71 -25.50 31.29
N MET A 5 21.62 -25.95 30.43
CA MET A 5 21.54 -25.81 28.95
C MET A 5 20.68 -26.96 28.44
N ALA A 6 19.86 -26.67 27.42
CA ALA A 6 19.28 -27.73 26.59
C ALA A 6 19.55 -27.36 25.11
N THR A 7 20.42 -28.18 24.53
CA THR A 7 20.69 -28.27 23.08
C THR A 7 19.62 -29.14 22.44
N GLY A 8 19.08 -28.74 21.31
CA GLY A 8 18.15 -29.51 20.48
C GLY A 8 18.51 -29.36 19.00
N ALA A 9 18.76 -30.47 18.35
CA ALA A 9 19.44 -30.67 17.08
C ALA A 9 18.59 -30.28 15.83
N ALA A 10 19.31 -29.88 14.79
CA ALA A 10 18.84 -29.68 13.42
C ALA A 10 18.52 -31.03 12.74
N ALA A 11 17.44 -31.07 11.96
CA ALA A 11 17.17 -32.13 10.99
C ALA A 11 17.08 -31.54 9.59
N LEU A 12 18.08 -31.84 8.76
CA LEU A 12 18.07 -31.58 7.32
C LEU A 12 17.34 -32.74 6.62
N ALA A 13 16.32 -32.42 5.85
CA ALA A 13 15.68 -33.35 4.93
C ALA A 13 16.11 -33.01 3.49
N THR A 14 16.92 -33.86 2.90
CA THR A 14 17.31 -33.86 1.49
C THR A 14 16.28 -34.61 0.67
N VAL A 15 15.69 -34.00 -0.34
CA VAL A 15 14.85 -34.66 -1.35
C VAL A 15 15.67 -34.82 -2.62
N ALA A 16 15.93 -36.09 -3.00
CA ALA A 16 16.61 -36.47 -4.24
C ALA A 16 15.55 -36.60 -5.37
N PHE A 17 15.78 -35.93 -6.51
CA PHE A 17 15.05 -36.15 -7.75
C PHE A 17 15.81 -37.18 -8.62
N ALA A 18 15.15 -38.27 -8.95
CA ALA A 18 15.63 -39.29 -9.88
C ALA A 18 15.30 -38.89 -11.33
N ALA A 19 16.31 -38.87 -12.18
CA ALA A 19 16.20 -38.69 -13.61
C ALA A 19 15.78 -40.03 -14.27
N GLY A 20 14.71 -40.00 -15.09
CA GLY A 20 14.33 -41.08 -15.97
C GLY A 20 14.63 -40.71 -17.43
N CYS A 21 15.62 -41.37 -18.02
CA CYS A 21 15.89 -41.34 -19.46
C CYS A 21 15.06 -42.41 -20.18
N SER A 22 14.36 -42.03 -21.23
CA SER A 22 13.90 -42.97 -22.26
C SER A 22 14.26 -42.46 -23.62
N ASN A 23 15.04 -43.29 -24.32
CA ASN A 23 15.60 -43.11 -25.64
C ASN A 23 14.63 -43.65 -26.70
N SER A 24 14.38 -42.90 -27.77
CA SER A 24 13.88 -43.44 -29.02
C SER A 24 14.36 -42.63 -30.22
N SER A 25 15.05 -43.28 -31.09
CA SER A 25 15.73 -42.83 -32.29
C SER A 25 14.73 -42.50 -33.44
N GLY A 26 15.05 -41.48 -34.23
CA GLY A 26 14.41 -41.23 -35.52
C GLY A 26 14.83 -39.90 -36.13
N THR A 27 15.78 -39.97 -37.11
CA THR A 27 16.23 -38.87 -37.98
C THR A 27 15.58 -39.03 -39.38
N PRO A 28 15.61 -38.07 -40.32
CA PRO A 28 15.98 -36.63 -40.34
C PRO A 28 15.00 -35.72 -41.09
N ALA A 29 15.32 -34.45 -41.06
CA ALA A 29 15.23 -33.46 -42.12
C ALA A 29 14.40 -32.19 -41.89
N SER A 30 15.08 -31.09 -42.17
CA SER A 30 14.62 -29.75 -42.57
C SER A 30 14.41 -28.74 -41.45
N SER A 31 15.40 -27.84 -41.37
CA SER A 31 15.28 -26.51 -40.76
C SER A 31 14.18 -25.68 -41.43
N PRO A 32 13.50 -24.86 -40.68
CA PRO A 32 13.54 -23.44 -40.98
C PRO A 32 13.62 -22.53 -39.71
N THR A 33 14.43 -21.52 -39.84
CA THR A 33 14.27 -20.12 -39.48
C THR A 33 13.90 -19.82 -38.01
N ASP A 34 14.87 -19.29 -37.27
CA ASP A 34 14.74 -18.54 -36.04
C ASP A 34 13.68 -17.43 -36.19
N GLN A 35 12.58 -17.58 -35.43
CA GLN A 35 11.66 -16.49 -35.17
C GLN A 35 11.75 -16.17 -33.67
N PRO A 36 12.11 -14.94 -33.29
CA PRO A 36 12.10 -14.55 -31.87
C PRO A 36 10.66 -14.54 -31.37
N THR A 37 10.33 -15.43 -30.45
CA THR A 37 9.07 -15.37 -29.71
C THR A 37 9.12 -14.16 -28.79
N THR A 38 8.54 -13.07 -29.23
CA THR A 38 8.16 -11.96 -28.35
C THR A 38 7.14 -12.49 -27.35
N SER A 39 7.56 -12.66 -26.11
CA SER A 39 6.66 -12.90 -25.00
C SER A 39 5.81 -11.64 -24.80
N THR A 40 4.66 -11.61 -25.43
CA THR A 40 3.64 -10.61 -25.16
C THR A 40 3.14 -10.88 -23.75
N SER A 41 3.55 -10.05 -22.80
CA SER A 41 2.95 -9.99 -21.47
C SER A 41 1.50 -9.59 -21.66
N THR A 42 0.61 -10.56 -21.65
CA THR A 42 -0.85 -10.34 -21.67
C THR A 42 -1.20 -9.71 -20.34
N ALA A 43 -1.42 -8.39 -20.33
CA ALA A 43 -2.09 -7.73 -19.22
C ALA A 43 -3.42 -8.48 -19.00
N ALA A 44 -3.69 -8.88 -17.77
CA ALA A 44 -4.96 -9.49 -17.40
C ALA A 44 -6.09 -8.57 -17.89
N PRO A 45 -7.17 -9.11 -18.50
CA PRO A 45 -8.29 -8.29 -18.94
C PRO A 45 -8.85 -7.55 -17.73
N ALA A 46 -9.04 -6.23 -17.87
CA ALA A 46 -9.78 -5.43 -16.90
C ALA A 46 -11.10 -6.15 -16.62
N SER A 47 -11.37 -6.48 -15.36
CA SER A 47 -12.57 -7.18 -14.98
C SER A 47 -13.78 -6.32 -15.37
N ASN A 48 -14.62 -6.86 -16.23
CA ASN A 48 -15.90 -6.24 -16.67
C ASN A 48 -16.95 -6.29 -15.54
N GLN A 49 -16.51 -6.17 -14.28
CA GLN A 49 -17.41 -6.17 -13.14
C GLN A 49 -18.10 -4.80 -13.03
N PRO A 50 -19.39 -4.78 -12.71
CA PRO A 50 -20.12 -3.53 -12.58
C PRO A 50 -19.53 -2.69 -11.43
N HIS A 51 -19.50 -1.40 -11.64
CA HIS A 51 -19.16 -0.38 -10.65
C HIS A 51 -20.27 0.68 -10.65
N ASN A 52 -20.34 1.49 -9.62
CA ASN A 52 -21.30 2.58 -9.48
C ASN A 52 -20.61 3.92 -9.15
N ASP A 53 -21.41 4.97 -8.95
CA ASP A 53 -20.89 6.31 -8.66
C ASP A 53 -20.14 6.36 -7.31
N ALA A 54 -20.49 5.50 -6.34
CA ALA A 54 -19.78 5.43 -5.05
C ALA A 54 -18.35 4.93 -5.24
N ASP A 55 -18.14 3.86 -6.03
CA ASP A 55 -16.80 3.35 -6.35
C ASP A 55 -15.95 4.42 -7.05
N VAL A 56 -16.54 5.17 -7.97
CA VAL A 56 -15.85 6.27 -8.69
C VAL A 56 -15.46 7.37 -7.71
N MET A 57 -16.39 7.81 -6.86
CA MET A 57 -16.14 8.85 -5.85
C MET A 57 -15.09 8.40 -4.83
N PHE A 58 -15.16 7.16 -4.37
CA PHE A 58 -14.15 6.59 -3.47
C PHE A 58 -12.76 6.70 -4.09
N ALA A 59 -12.57 6.19 -5.30
CA ALA A 59 -11.26 6.24 -5.96
C ALA A 59 -10.80 7.68 -6.22
N GLN A 60 -11.70 8.56 -6.69
CA GLN A 60 -11.38 9.97 -6.98
C GLN A 60 -10.96 10.76 -5.74
N HIS A 61 -11.56 10.49 -4.57
CA HIS A 61 -11.25 11.20 -3.34
C HIS A 61 -10.08 10.55 -2.58
N MET A 62 -10.01 9.22 -2.55
CA MET A 62 -8.95 8.52 -1.82
C MET A 62 -7.57 8.67 -2.47
N ILE A 63 -7.49 8.83 -3.78
CA ILE A 63 -6.20 9.08 -4.47
C ILE A 63 -5.50 10.32 -3.94
N PRO A 64 -6.07 11.55 -4.01
CA PRO A 64 -5.40 12.75 -3.50
C PRO A 64 -5.21 12.70 -1.97
N HIS A 65 -6.10 12.05 -1.23
CA HIS A 65 -5.97 11.83 0.20
C HIS A 65 -4.70 10.99 0.50
N HIS A 66 -4.53 9.85 -0.13
CA HIS A 66 -3.33 9.02 0.01
C HIS A 66 -2.05 9.71 -0.47
N GLN A 67 -2.14 10.51 -1.54
CA GLN A 67 -1.00 11.31 -2.01
C GLN A 67 -0.49 12.27 -0.95
N GLN A 68 -1.38 12.91 -0.19
CA GLN A 68 -0.99 13.78 0.91
C GLN A 68 -0.31 13.00 2.06
N ALA A 69 -0.79 11.81 2.42
CA ALA A 69 -0.13 10.98 3.43
C ALA A 69 1.30 10.58 3.01
N VAL A 70 1.50 10.27 1.72
CA VAL A 70 2.82 9.98 1.17
C VAL A 70 3.70 11.23 1.25
N GLU A 71 3.20 12.41 0.89
CA GLU A 71 3.93 13.68 0.98
C GLU A 71 4.32 14.01 2.43
N MET A 72 3.39 13.92 3.38
CA MET A 72 3.66 14.11 4.82
C MET A 72 4.75 13.16 5.31
N SER A 73 4.69 11.90 4.90
CA SER A 73 5.70 10.89 5.25
C SER A 73 7.06 11.21 4.65
N ASP A 74 7.12 11.69 3.40
CA ASP A 74 8.35 12.13 2.76
C ASP A 74 8.97 13.33 3.48
N MET A 75 8.15 14.32 3.87
CA MET A 75 8.59 15.45 4.68
C MET A 75 9.22 15.00 6.01
N LEU A 76 8.59 14.04 6.70
CA LEU A 76 9.12 13.53 7.96
C LEU A 76 10.45 12.77 7.75
N LEU A 77 10.49 11.88 6.76
CA LEU A 77 11.66 11.05 6.48
C LEU A 77 12.88 11.84 6.02
N ALA A 78 12.69 13.05 5.48
CA ALA A 78 13.78 13.97 5.12
C ALA A 78 14.41 14.66 6.33
N LYS A 79 13.80 14.57 7.53
CA LYS A 79 14.27 15.24 8.75
C LYS A 79 15.28 14.40 9.52
N GLN A 80 16.08 15.07 10.33
CA GLN A 80 17.06 14.40 11.22
C GLN A 80 16.54 14.33 12.66
N SER A 81 17.11 13.39 13.43
CA SER A 81 16.81 13.24 14.86
C SER A 81 15.35 12.93 15.15
N ILE A 82 14.69 12.21 14.26
CA ILE A 82 13.34 11.68 14.47
C ILE A 82 13.43 10.32 15.18
N ASP A 83 12.52 10.07 16.12
CA ASP A 83 12.38 8.77 16.77
C ASP A 83 12.20 7.66 15.71
N LYS A 84 12.95 6.58 15.85
CA LYS A 84 12.94 5.47 14.88
C LYS A 84 11.55 4.87 14.69
N ARG A 85 10.74 4.80 15.73
CA ARG A 85 9.37 4.26 15.65
C ARG A 85 8.51 5.10 14.70
N VAL A 86 8.72 6.42 14.67
CA VAL A 86 7.98 7.34 13.79
C VAL A 86 8.47 7.23 12.34
N THR A 87 9.78 7.12 12.12
CA THR A 87 10.32 6.92 10.76
C THR A 87 9.95 5.55 10.19
N ASP A 88 9.92 4.50 11.01
CA ASP A 88 9.47 3.18 10.60
C ASP A 88 7.99 3.22 10.19
N LEU A 89 7.14 3.87 10.98
CA LEU A 89 5.72 4.05 10.66
C LEU A 89 5.50 4.85 9.37
N ALA A 90 6.19 5.97 9.20
CA ALA A 90 6.10 6.77 7.97
C ALA A 90 6.50 5.96 6.73
N THR A 91 7.52 5.11 6.86
CA THR A 91 7.94 4.19 5.79
C THR A 91 6.85 3.16 5.48
N GLN A 92 6.18 2.61 6.51
CA GLN A 92 5.08 1.66 6.34
C GLN A 92 3.87 2.31 5.66
N VAL A 93 3.46 3.50 6.09
CA VAL A 93 2.36 4.27 5.47
C VAL A 93 2.61 4.48 3.98
N LYS A 94 3.81 4.92 3.58
CA LYS A 94 4.17 5.06 2.17
C LYS A 94 4.11 3.74 1.41
N ALA A 95 4.64 2.67 1.99
CA ALA A 95 4.69 1.35 1.35
C ALA A 95 3.29 0.77 1.15
N ALA A 96 2.35 1.04 2.06
CA ALA A 96 0.97 0.61 1.95
C ALA A 96 0.18 1.47 0.93
N GLN A 97 0.26 2.79 1.03
CA GLN A 97 -0.64 3.67 0.27
C GLN A 97 -0.21 3.90 -1.19
N ALA A 98 1.08 3.83 -1.52
CA ALA A 98 1.53 4.01 -2.90
C ALA A 98 0.99 2.94 -3.90
N PRO A 99 0.92 1.65 -3.59
CA PRO A 99 0.24 0.68 -4.45
C PRO A 99 -1.27 0.88 -4.53
N GLU A 100 -1.94 1.31 -3.45
CA GLU A 100 -3.38 1.59 -3.43
C GLU A 100 -3.72 2.74 -4.37
N ILE A 101 -2.93 3.82 -4.38
CA ILE A 101 -3.05 4.92 -5.36
C ILE A 101 -3.03 4.38 -6.79
N ARG A 102 -2.02 3.54 -7.12
CA ARG A 102 -1.89 3.00 -8.49
C ARG A 102 -3.08 2.12 -8.87
N GLN A 103 -3.59 1.35 -7.94
CA GLN A 103 -4.73 0.48 -8.17
C GLN A 103 -6.00 1.28 -8.45
N MET A 104 -6.29 2.31 -7.65
CA MET A 104 -7.43 3.21 -7.84
C MET A 104 -7.32 4.00 -9.16
N GLN A 105 -6.10 4.46 -9.53
CA GLN A 105 -5.86 5.09 -10.83
C GLN A 105 -6.16 4.14 -12.00
N GLY A 106 -5.80 2.86 -11.85
CA GLY A 106 -6.13 1.81 -12.82
C GLY A 106 -7.63 1.61 -12.96
N TRP A 107 -8.37 1.61 -11.87
CA TRP A 107 -9.83 1.52 -11.90
C TRP A 107 -10.46 2.71 -12.62
N LEU A 108 -10.13 3.94 -12.22
CA LEU A 108 -10.66 5.13 -12.87
C LEU A 108 -10.39 5.14 -14.38
N THR A 109 -9.19 4.72 -14.78
CA THR A 109 -8.83 4.59 -16.21
C THR A 109 -9.73 3.56 -16.90
N SER A 110 -9.95 2.40 -16.30
CA SER A 110 -10.78 1.33 -16.87
C SER A 110 -12.26 1.70 -16.94
N TRP A 111 -12.74 2.53 -16.02
CA TRP A 111 -14.12 3.03 -15.96
C TRP A 111 -14.35 4.28 -16.83
N GLY A 112 -13.29 4.84 -17.44
CA GLY A 112 -13.39 6.04 -18.26
C GLY A 112 -13.62 7.33 -17.46
N ASN A 113 -13.30 7.30 -16.16
CA ASN A 113 -13.44 8.44 -15.26
C ASN A 113 -12.07 9.10 -15.02
N PRO A 114 -11.91 10.43 -15.19
CA PRO A 114 -10.67 11.11 -14.89
C PRO A 114 -10.44 11.18 -13.38
N PRO A 115 -9.16 11.21 -12.91
CA PRO A 115 -8.85 11.55 -11.53
C PRO A 115 -9.32 13.00 -11.24
N MET A 116 -9.78 13.24 -10.02
CA MET A 116 -10.10 14.61 -9.59
C MET A 116 -8.82 15.29 -9.04
N PRO A 117 -8.69 16.62 -9.28
CA PRO A 117 -7.66 17.39 -8.59
C PRO A 117 -7.95 17.38 -7.08
N ALA A 118 -6.87 17.45 -6.27
CA ALA A 118 -7.00 17.55 -4.83
C ALA A 118 -7.88 18.74 -4.45
N MET A 119 -9.02 18.48 -3.82
CA MET A 119 -9.91 19.51 -3.30
C MET A 119 -9.56 19.73 -1.82
N GLY A 120 -9.11 20.94 -1.47
CA GLY A 120 -8.53 21.28 -0.17
C GLY A 120 -9.44 21.22 1.05
N HIS A 121 -10.60 20.53 0.96
CA HIS A 121 -11.57 20.42 2.04
C HIS A 121 -12.14 19.00 2.23
N MET A 122 -11.41 17.98 1.80
CA MET A 122 -11.82 16.60 2.11
C MET A 122 -11.56 16.29 3.57
N GLN A 123 -12.46 15.48 4.15
CA GLN A 123 -12.38 15.11 5.57
C GLN A 123 -11.02 14.47 5.91
N GLY A 124 -10.37 15.01 6.92
CA GLY A 124 -9.09 14.52 7.41
C GLY A 124 -7.86 15.04 6.67
N MET A 125 -8.02 15.72 5.53
CA MET A 125 -6.87 16.32 4.84
C MET A 125 -6.32 17.52 5.60
N MET A 126 -5.00 17.63 5.59
CA MET A 126 -4.28 18.79 6.12
C MET A 126 -4.42 19.98 5.17
N SER A 127 -4.59 21.16 5.73
CA SER A 127 -4.51 22.41 4.96
C SER A 127 -3.06 22.73 4.55
N ASP A 128 -2.89 23.64 3.59
CA ASP A 128 -1.56 24.12 3.21
C ASP A 128 -0.79 24.67 4.42
N ALA A 129 -1.47 25.38 5.32
CA ALA A 129 -0.87 25.88 6.55
C ALA A 129 -0.41 24.77 7.49
N ASP A 130 -1.17 23.67 7.62
CA ASP A 130 -0.76 22.50 8.42
C ASP A 130 0.44 21.80 7.79
N MET A 131 0.49 21.71 6.46
CA MET A 131 1.62 21.15 5.72
C MET A 131 2.87 22.01 5.88
N ASP A 132 2.75 23.35 5.85
CA ASP A 132 3.85 24.27 6.09
C ASP A 132 4.41 24.14 7.52
N VAL A 133 3.54 24.04 8.52
CA VAL A 133 3.95 23.81 9.91
C VAL A 133 4.69 22.49 10.06
N LEU A 134 4.24 21.41 9.42
CA LEU A 134 4.95 20.13 9.41
C LEU A 134 6.31 20.23 8.70
N ARG A 135 6.37 20.98 7.60
CA ARG A 135 7.61 21.19 6.84
C ARG A 135 8.68 21.90 7.68
N ASP A 136 8.29 22.90 8.46
CA ASP A 136 9.20 23.72 9.24
C ASP A 136 9.62 23.07 10.56
N ALA A 137 8.78 22.23 11.16
CA ALA A 137 9.07 21.54 12.41
C ALA A 137 10.28 20.61 12.31
N GLN A 138 11.00 20.42 13.44
CA GLN A 138 12.20 19.58 13.51
C GLN A 138 12.18 18.66 14.74
N GLY A 139 12.95 17.57 14.68
CA GLY A 139 13.15 16.66 15.82
C GLY A 139 11.84 16.12 16.41
N VAL A 140 11.75 16.15 17.74
CA VAL A 140 10.57 15.61 18.48
C VAL A 140 9.28 16.36 18.13
N GLU A 141 9.36 17.66 17.89
CA GLU A 141 8.19 18.46 17.51
C GLU A 141 7.62 18.01 16.16
N ALA A 142 8.48 17.80 15.16
CA ALA A 142 8.07 17.26 13.88
C ALA A 142 7.44 15.85 14.01
N ALA A 143 8.01 15.01 14.86
CA ALA A 143 7.48 13.68 15.12
C ALA A 143 6.07 13.73 15.73
N LYS A 144 5.85 14.57 16.75
CA LYS A 144 4.54 14.76 17.40
C LYS A 144 3.51 15.32 16.43
N LEU A 145 3.91 16.31 15.63
CA LEU A 145 3.04 16.95 14.66
C LEU A 145 2.61 15.97 13.55
N TYR A 146 3.59 15.23 12.98
CA TYR A 146 3.30 14.19 12.00
C TYR A 146 2.29 13.16 12.53
N LEU A 147 2.52 12.63 13.73
CA LEU A 147 1.63 11.62 14.31
C LEU A 147 0.23 12.19 14.56
N THR A 148 0.12 13.41 15.07
CA THR A 148 -1.18 14.04 15.34
C THR A 148 -1.96 14.32 14.05
N GLN A 149 -1.30 14.86 13.05
CA GLN A 149 -1.90 15.13 11.75
C GLN A 149 -2.27 13.83 11.02
N MET A 150 -1.40 12.81 11.07
CA MET A 150 -1.66 11.54 10.42
C MET A 150 -2.80 10.75 11.07
N ILE A 151 -3.01 10.89 12.38
CA ILE A 151 -4.20 10.33 13.05
C ILE A 151 -5.48 10.95 12.48
N ALA A 152 -5.56 12.28 12.42
CA ALA A 152 -6.74 12.97 11.86
C ALA A 152 -6.96 12.61 10.39
N HIS A 153 -5.86 12.48 9.63
CA HIS A 153 -5.88 12.07 8.23
C HIS A 153 -6.45 10.65 8.07
N HIS A 154 -5.99 9.69 8.84
CA HIS A 154 -6.48 8.32 8.84
C HIS A 154 -7.96 8.20 9.27
N GLU A 155 -8.40 8.98 10.25
CA GLU A 155 -9.81 9.04 10.65
C GLU A 155 -10.70 9.49 9.47
N GLY A 156 -10.22 10.43 8.66
CA GLY A 156 -10.89 10.85 7.42
C GLY A 156 -10.96 9.75 6.37
N ALA A 157 -9.85 9.04 6.13
CA ALA A 157 -9.81 7.93 5.19
C ALA A 157 -10.74 6.77 5.61
N ILE A 158 -10.78 6.44 6.91
CA ILE A 158 -11.69 5.42 7.45
C ILE A 158 -13.15 5.81 7.16
N THR A 159 -13.51 7.07 7.33
CA THR A 159 -14.89 7.54 7.03
C THR A 159 -15.23 7.35 5.53
N MET A 160 -14.33 7.72 4.63
CA MET A 160 -14.53 7.52 3.19
C MET A 160 -14.62 6.02 2.83
N ALA A 161 -13.76 5.19 3.43
CA ALA A 161 -13.77 3.76 3.22
C ALA A 161 -15.04 3.09 3.74
N GLN A 162 -15.59 3.54 4.87
CA GLN A 162 -16.88 3.06 5.39
C GLN A 162 -18.04 3.38 4.46
N THR A 163 -18.03 4.55 3.80
CA THR A 163 -19.02 4.89 2.77
C THR A 163 -18.91 3.95 1.58
N GLU A 164 -17.70 3.65 1.12
CA GLU A 164 -17.49 2.67 0.05
C GLU A 164 -17.97 1.27 0.42
N ILE A 165 -17.73 0.81 1.65
CA ILE A 165 -18.21 -0.48 2.14
C ILE A 165 -19.74 -0.56 2.12
N SER A 166 -20.44 0.55 2.44
CA SER A 166 -21.90 0.63 2.46
C SER A 166 -22.52 0.73 1.07
N ASP A 167 -21.94 1.54 0.21
CA ASP A 167 -22.60 2.03 -1.01
C ASP A 167 -21.92 1.54 -2.31
N GLY A 168 -20.67 1.05 -2.23
CA GLY A 168 -19.90 0.57 -3.35
C GLY A 168 -20.40 -0.75 -3.92
N GLN A 169 -20.15 -0.96 -5.20
CA GLN A 169 -20.58 -2.16 -5.94
C GLN A 169 -19.38 -2.96 -6.49
N TYR A 170 -18.23 -2.31 -6.74
CA TYR A 170 -17.06 -2.96 -7.29
C TYR A 170 -16.32 -3.77 -6.22
N PRO A 171 -16.26 -5.11 -6.32
CA PRO A 171 -15.78 -5.95 -5.24
C PRO A 171 -14.34 -5.66 -4.78
N ASP A 172 -13.47 -5.27 -5.72
CA ASP A 172 -12.08 -4.96 -5.38
C ASP A 172 -11.95 -3.61 -4.66
N ALA A 173 -12.81 -2.61 -4.95
CA ALA A 173 -12.85 -1.34 -4.23
C ALA A 173 -13.40 -1.53 -2.81
N VAL A 174 -14.51 -2.25 -2.67
CA VAL A 174 -15.07 -2.62 -1.36
C VAL A 174 -14.07 -3.41 -0.53
N LYS A 175 -13.33 -4.36 -1.13
CA LYS A 175 -12.27 -5.10 -0.45
C LYS A 175 -11.13 -4.20 0.01
N MET A 176 -10.69 -3.26 -0.84
CA MET A 176 -9.67 -2.27 -0.47
C MET A 176 -10.16 -1.39 0.68
N ALA A 177 -11.40 -0.94 0.64
CA ALA A 177 -12.00 -0.13 1.71
C ALA A 177 -12.00 -0.88 3.06
N HIS A 178 -12.36 -2.17 3.10
CA HIS A 178 -12.22 -2.99 4.31
C HIS A 178 -10.78 -3.09 4.82
N SER A 179 -9.81 -3.22 3.90
CA SER A 179 -8.39 -3.24 4.25
C SER A 179 -7.96 -1.90 4.85
N ILE A 180 -8.32 -0.78 4.23
CA ILE A 180 -8.03 0.57 4.71
C ILE A 180 -8.57 0.78 6.14
N VAL A 181 -9.84 0.45 6.40
CA VAL A 181 -10.42 0.57 7.74
C VAL A 181 -9.61 -0.20 8.77
N THR A 182 -9.22 -1.44 8.44
CA THR A 182 -8.50 -2.31 9.39
C THR A 182 -7.08 -1.82 9.64
N THR A 183 -6.34 -1.55 8.57
CA THR A 183 -4.91 -1.19 8.68
C THR A 183 -4.74 0.20 9.27
N GLN A 184 -5.52 1.18 8.83
CA GLN A 184 -5.39 2.54 9.33
C GLN A 184 -5.88 2.69 10.77
N GLN A 185 -6.85 1.89 11.22
CA GLN A 185 -7.19 1.84 12.64
C GLN A 185 -6.01 1.33 13.49
N GLN A 186 -5.31 0.28 13.05
CA GLN A 186 -4.11 -0.24 13.73
C GLN A 186 -2.97 0.80 13.75
N GLU A 187 -2.82 1.55 12.67
CA GLU A 187 -1.83 2.62 12.58
C GLU A 187 -2.18 3.78 13.52
N ILE A 188 -3.45 4.17 13.64
CA ILE A 188 -3.93 5.15 14.62
C ILE A 188 -3.57 4.72 16.04
N ASP A 189 -3.86 3.47 16.40
CA ASP A 189 -3.57 2.95 17.75
C ASP A 189 -2.05 2.96 18.02
N THR A 190 -1.23 2.61 17.03
CA THR A 190 0.23 2.68 17.08
C THR A 190 0.71 4.13 17.24
N MET A 191 0.17 5.07 16.46
CA MET A 191 0.50 6.49 16.55
C MET A 191 0.20 7.08 17.92
N ARG A 192 -0.97 6.76 18.49
CA ARG A 192 -1.36 7.18 19.85
C ARG A 192 -0.42 6.62 20.92
N ALA A 193 -0.04 5.35 20.80
CA ALA A 193 0.91 4.73 21.71
C ALA A 193 2.31 5.39 21.66
N ILE A 194 2.80 5.71 20.46
CA ILE A 194 4.08 6.41 20.30
C ILE A 194 3.99 7.83 20.85
N LEU A 195 2.93 8.59 20.55
CA LEU A 195 2.71 9.95 21.07
C LEU A 195 2.75 10.01 22.59
N GLY A 196 2.19 9.02 23.29
CA GLY A 196 2.17 8.94 24.74
C GLY A 196 3.56 8.73 25.38
N THR A 197 4.60 8.47 24.57
CA THR A 197 5.97 8.18 25.03
C THR A 197 7.06 9.07 24.40
N LEU A 198 6.68 10.07 23.57
CA LEU A 198 7.54 11.11 23.03
C LEU A 198 7.50 12.34 23.94
#